data_611e459054bf51ce63dfdef532866402
#
_entry.id   611e459054bf51ce63dfdef532866402
#
_cell.length_a   1.000
_cell.length_b   1.000
_cell.length_c   1.000
_cell.angle_alpha   90.00
_cell.angle_beta   90.00
_cell.angle_gamma   90.00
#
_symmetry.space_group_name_H-M   'P 1'
#
loop_
_entity.id
_entity.type
_entity.pdbx_description
1 polymer ?
#
loop_
_entity_poly.entity_id
_entity_poly.type
_entity_poly.pdbx_seq_one_letter_code
_entity_poly.pdbx_strand_id
1 'polypeptide(L)'
;MTETDGEDVIALLERQHQQIRALFNELESAVGDHRRDKFRELVRLLAVHETAEEEVVHPAARAAENGDAVVDARLGEEHRAKQLLSTLHELGPDAEGFDLLLLQLRDDVLAHADHEEREEFPRIRAVCTPEQLRGMAVAVKAAEAVAPTRPHPGVESAKANLLLGPPVAVMDRARDLIRSALRR
;
A
#
# COMPACT_ATOMS: atom_id res chain seq x y z
N MET A 1 -5.40 30.69 -14.82
CA MET A 1 -4.31 29.70 -14.68
C MET A 1 -4.57 29.00 -13.36
N THR A 2 -5.30 27.91 -13.37
CA THR A 2 -5.50 27.06 -12.21
C THR A 2 -4.19 26.29 -12.03
N GLU A 3 -3.39 26.69 -11.03
CA GLU A 3 -2.36 25.82 -10.48
C GLU A 3 -3.05 24.52 -10.13
N THR A 4 -2.68 23.44 -10.79
CA THR A 4 -2.90 22.10 -10.30
C THR A 4 -2.08 21.99 -9.04
N ASP A 5 -2.70 22.35 -7.92
CA ASP A 5 -2.17 22.11 -6.60
C ASP A 5 -1.87 20.62 -6.55
N GLY A 6 -0.56 20.26 -6.55
CA GLY A 6 -0.16 18.86 -6.66
C GLY A 6 -0.77 18.07 -5.51
N GLU A 7 -1.33 16.92 -5.81
CA GLU A 7 -1.89 15.97 -4.82
C GLU A 7 -0.91 15.80 -3.65
N ASP A 8 -1.36 16.02 -2.42
CA ASP A 8 -0.56 15.78 -1.21
C ASP A 8 -0.55 14.28 -0.85
N VAL A 9 0.32 13.88 0.08
CA VAL A 9 0.48 12.47 0.44
C VAL A 9 -0.80 11.87 1.02
N ILE A 10 -1.59 12.64 1.77
CA ILE A 10 -2.82 12.14 2.37
C ILE A 10 -3.88 11.88 1.30
N ALA A 11 -4.09 12.82 0.39
CA ALA A 11 -5.00 12.62 -0.74
C ALA A 11 -4.58 11.43 -1.64
N LEU A 12 -3.26 11.23 -1.79
CA LEU A 12 -2.71 10.08 -2.51
C LEU A 12 -3.02 8.76 -1.80
N LEU A 13 -2.82 8.68 -0.49
CA LEU A 13 -3.09 7.47 0.30
C LEU A 13 -4.59 7.17 0.37
N GLU A 14 -5.44 8.17 0.58
CA GLU A 14 -6.90 8.01 0.51
C GLU A 14 -7.35 7.46 -0.85
N ARG A 15 -6.74 7.91 -1.94
CA ARG A 15 -6.98 7.36 -3.29
C ARG A 15 -6.52 5.89 -3.39
N GLN A 16 -5.38 5.55 -2.80
CA GLN A 16 -4.92 4.15 -2.73
C GLN A 16 -5.87 3.28 -1.91
N HIS A 17 -6.42 3.78 -0.78
CA HIS A 17 -7.47 3.08 -0.03
C HIS A 17 -8.69 2.75 -0.90
N GLN A 18 -9.15 3.69 -1.75
CA GLN A 18 -10.24 3.43 -2.68
C GLN A 18 -9.88 2.36 -3.73
N GLN A 19 -8.64 2.37 -4.24
CA GLN A 19 -8.16 1.36 -5.17
C GLN A 19 -8.07 -0.02 -4.51
N ILE A 20 -7.60 -0.10 -3.27
CA ILE A 20 -7.54 -1.33 -2.49
C ILE A 20 -8.95 -1.90 -2.27
N ARG A 21 -9.92 -1.06 -1.88
CA ARG A 21 -11.34 -1.46 -1.75
C ARG A 21 -11.88 -2.02 -3.06
N ALA A 22 -11.60 -1.36 -4.18
CA ALA A 22 -12.04 -1.81 -5.51
C ALA A 22 -11.43 -3.16 -5.88
N LEU A 23 -10.15 -3.38 -5.62
CA LEU A 23 -9.46 -4.65 -5.90
C LEU A 23 -10.02 -5.80 -5.07
N PHE A 24 -10.33 -5.60 -3.79
CA PHE A 24 -11.01 -6.62 -3.00
C PHE A 24 -12.37 -6.99 -3.58
N ASN A 25 -13.18 -6.00 -3.99
CA ASN A 25 -14.50 -6.24 -4.61
C ASN A 25 -14.37 -6.99 -5.94
N GLU A 26 -13.38 -6.66 -6.77
CA GLU A 26 -13.13 -7.37 -8.02
C GLU A 26 -12.71 -8.82 -7.78
N LEU A 27 -11.88 -9.07 -6.76
CA LEU A 27 -11.41 -10.41 -6.39
C LEU A 27 -12.53 -11.34 -5.94
N GLU A 28 -13.59 -10.83 -5.32
CA GLU A 28 -14.74 -11.64 -4.89
C GLU A 28 -15.43 -12.38 -6.05
N SER A 29 -15.45 -11.76 -7.22
CA SER A 29 -16.11 -12.31 -8.42
C SER A 29 -15.14 -12.83 -9.48
N ALA A 30 -13.86 -12.54 -9.39
CA ALA A 30 -12.86 -12.93 -10.36
C ALA A 30 -12.55 -14.43 -10.28
N VAL A 31 -12.28 -15.06 -11.44
CA VAL A 31 -11.93 -16.47 -11.56
C VAL A 31 -10.71 -16.67 -12.48
N GLY A 32 -10.01 -17.78 -12.32
CA GLY A 32 -8.91 -18.19 -13.18
C GLY A 32 -7.78 -17.16 -13.27
N ASP A 33 -7.27 -16.91 -14.46
CA ASP A 33 -6.15 -15.98 -14.69
C ASP A 33 -6.46 -14.56 -14.24
N HIS A 34 -7.69 -14.10 -14.45
CA HIS A 34 -8.12 -12.77 -14.03
C HIS A 34 -8.02 -12.61 -12.52
N ARG A 35 -8.43 -13.63 -11.74
CA ARG A 35 -8.30 -13.63 -10.27
C ARG A 35 -6.84 -13.58 -9.84
N ARG A 36 -5.98 -14.37 -10.49
CA ARG A 36 -4.54 -14.37 -10.23
C ARG A 36 -3.90 -13.02 -10.51
N ASP A 37 -4.30 -12.35 -11.60
CA ASP A 37 -3.81 -11.03 -11.95
C ASP A 37 -4.25 -9.96 -10.96
N LYS A 38 -5.53 -9.98 -10.55
CA LYS A 38 -6.06 -9.05 -9.54
C LYS A 38 -5.44 -9.24 -8.17
N PHE A 39 -5.19 -10.46 -7.77
CA PHE A 39 -4.48 -10.73 -6.52
C PHE A 39 -3.04 -10.20 -6.56
N ARG A 40 -2.33 -10.38 -7.66
CA ARG A 40 -0.99 -9.78 -7.84
C ARG A 40 -1.01 -8.27 -7.82
N GLU A 41 -2.03 -7.64 -8.40
CA GLU A 41 -2.22 -6.19 -8.36
C GLU A 41 -2.44 -5.71 -6.91
N LEU A 42 -3.30 -6.38 -6.14
CA LEU A 42 -3.54 -6.10 -4.73
C LEU A 42 -2.26 -6.23 -3.88
N VAL A 43 -1.52 -7.33 -3.99
CA VAL A 43 -0.26 -7.56 -3.27
C VAL A 43 0.71 -6.41 -3.52
N ARG A 44 0.81 -5.97 -4.76
CA ARG A 44 1.72 -4.91 -5.16
C ARG A 44 1.31 -3.54 -4.63
N LEU A 45 0.02 -3.23 -4.72
CA LEU A 45 -0.50 -1.96 -4.20
C LEU A 45 -0.34 -1.89 -2.68
N LEU A 46 -0.71 -2.94 -1.96
CA LEU A 46 -0.52 -3.02 -0.49
C LEU A 46 0.96 -2.86 -0.12
N ALA A 47 1.87 -3.53 -0.82
CA ALA A 47 3.30 -3.43 -0.52
C ALA A 47 3.86 -2.01 -0.69
N VAL A 48 3.44 -1.29 -1.73
CA VAL A 48 3.86 0.12 -1.94
C VAL A 48 3.23 1.03 -0.91
N HIS A 49 1.95 0.86 -0.65
CA HIS A 49 1.16 1.64 0.28
C HIS A 49 1.73 1.57 1.71
N GLU A 50 1.83 0.37 2.27
CA GLU A 50 2.39 0.17 3.62
C GLU A 50 3.85 0.61 3.75
N THR A 51 4.67 0.45 2.68
CA THR A 51 6.03 0.97 2.69
C THR A 51 6.06 2.49 2.70
N ALA A 52 5.12 3.16 2.01
CA ALA A 52 4.99 4.60 2.06
C ALA A 52 4.62 5.09 3.46
N GLU A 53 3.74 4.39 4.14
CA GLU A 53 3.35 4.70 5.51
C GLU A 53 4.54 4.55 6.47
N GLU A 54 5.24 3.43 6.45
CA GLU A 54 6.41 3.21 7.29
C GLU A 54 7.54 4.24 7.08
N GLU A 55 7.80 4.63 5.84
CA GLU A 55 8.94 5.49 5.51
C GLU A 55 8.63 6.99 5.56
N VAL A 56 7.37 7.37 5.43
CA VAL A 56 6.98 8.79 5.25
C VAL A 56 5.92 9.21 6.26
N VAL A 57 4.86 8.44 6.42
CA VAL A 57 3.66 8.81 7.16
C VAL A 57 3.86 8.67 8.65
N HIS A 58 4.21 7.48 9.12
CA HIS A 58 4.44 7.19 10.54
C HIS A 58 5.53 8.07 11.19
N PRO A 59 6.69 8.33 10.54
CA PRO A 59 7.67 9.26 11.10
C PRO A 59 7.10 10.68 11.29
N ALA A 60 6.25 11.14 10.38
CA ALA A 60 5.58 12.43 10.51
C ALA A 60 4.51 12.42 11.61
N ALA A 61 3.72 11.36 11.70
CA ALA A 61 2.68 11.19 12.71
C ALA A 61 3.25 11.13 14.13
N ARG A 62 4.42 10.49 14.32
CA ARG A 62 5.10 10.42 15.63
C ARG A 62 5.49 11.79 16.17
N ALA A 63 5.70 12.79 15.30
CA ALA A 63 5.99 14.17 15.72
C ALA A 63 4.76 14.91 16.29
N ALA A 64 3.56 14.38 16.11
CA ALA A 64 2.34 14.96 16.65
C ALA A 64 2.08 14.55 18.11
N GLU A 65 1.19 15.29 18.78
CA GLU A 65 0.76 14.93 20.14
C GLU A 65 0.12 13.54 20.18
N ASN A 66 0.58 12.68 21.11
CA ASN A 66 0.21 11.27 21.23
C ASN A 66 0.46 10.43 19.96
N GLY A 67 1.35 10.88 19.08
CA GLY A 67 1.65 10.21 17.80
C GLY A 67 2.22 8.80 17.98
N ASP A 68 3.08 8.58 18.97
CA ASP A 68 3.68 7.26 19.22
C ASP A 68 2.63 6.18 19.47
N ALA A 69 1.63 6.45 20.32
CA ALA A 69 0.59 5.45 20.62
C ALA A 69 -0.27 5.13 19.38
N VAL A 70 -0.56 6.13 18.56
CA VAL A 70 -1.33 5.94 17.32
C VAL A 70 -0.52 5.12 16.32
N VAL A 71 0.73 5.48 16.08
CA VAL A 71 1.61 4.76 15.13
C VAL A 71 1.86 3.32 15.60
N ASP A 72 2.10 3.09 16.88
CA ASP A 72 2.32 1.73 17.40
C ASP A 72 1.09 0.84 17.21
N ALA A 73 -0.12 1.41 17.32
CA ALA A 73 -1.35 0.69 17.02
C ALA A 73 -1.44 0.34 15.51
N ARG A 74 -1.11 1.29 14.62
CA ARG A 74 -1.09 1.06 13.15
C ARG A 74 -0.09 -0.03 12.77
N LEU A 75 1.14 0.05 13.27
CA LEU A 75 2.16 -0.97 13.01
C LEU A 75 1.74 -2.37 13.46
N GLY A 76 0.98 -2.47 14.55
CA GLY A 76 0.40 -3.74 14.99
C GLY A 76 -0.66 -4.30 14.03
N GLU A 77 -1.46 -3.44 13.42
CA GLU A 77 -2.46 -3.80 12.38
C GLU A 77 -1.77 -4.24 11.10
N GLU A 78 -0.82 -3.45 10.61
CA GLU A 78 -0.01 -3.78 9.42
C GLU A 78 0.71 -5.12 9.57
N HIS A 79 1.31 -5.39 10.74
CA HIS A 79 1.99 -6.66 10.97
C HIS A 79 1.07 -7.86 10.78
N ARG A 80 -0.19 -7.78 11.26
CA ARG A 80 -1.19 -8.84 11.05
C ARG A 80 -1.57 -8.97 9.58
N ALA A 81 -1.80 -7.84 8.90
CA ALA A 81 -2.12 -7.83 7.47
C ALA A 81 -0.99 -8.43 6.63
N LYS A 82 0.28 -8.11 6.93
CA LYS A 82 1.47 -8.68 6.28
C LYS A 82 1.58 -10.19 6.45
N GLN A 83 1.27 -10.72 7.63
CA GLN A 83 1.25 -12.16 7.89
C GLN A 83 0.17 -12.85 7.04
N LEU A 84 -1.06 -12.30 7.00
CA LEU A 84 -2.15 -12.83 6.18
C LEU A 84 -1.81 -12.75 4.69
N LEU A 85 -1.26 -11.65 4.23
CA LEU A 85 -0.86 -11.45 2.84
C LEU A 85 0.22 -12.45 2.40
N SER A 86 1.20 -12.73 3.27
CA SER A 86 2.23 -13.73 3.02
C SER A 86 1.62 -15.13 2.92
N THR A 87 0.72 -15.49 3.84
CA THR A 87 0.01 -16.78 3.81
C THR A 87 -0.82 -16.93 2.53
N LEU A 88 -1.56 -15.90 2.14
CA LEU A 88 -2.34 -15.90 0.90
C LEU A 88 -1.46 -16.04 -0.35
N HIS A 89 -0.30 -15.36 -0.34
CA HIS A 89 0.66 -15.46 -1.45
C HIS A 89 1.22 -16.86 -1.61
N GLU A 90 1.56 -17.52 -0.50
CA GLU A 90 2.05 -18.90 -0.49
C GLU A 90 0.97 -19.92 -0.87
N LEU A 91 -0.27 -19.70 -0.38
CA LEU A 91 -1.40 -20.55 -0.65
C LEU A 91 -1.83 -20.53 -2.13
N GLY A 92 -1.85 -19.33 -2.69
CA GLY A 92 -2.30 -19.08 -4.08
C GLY A 92 -3.82 -18.96 -4.24
N PRO A 93 -4.27 -18.15 -5.21
CA PRO A 93 -5.69 -17.77 -5.35
C PRO A 93 -6.66 -18.90 -5.68
N ASP A 94 -6.16 -20.03 -6.18
CA ASP A 94 -6.98 -21.18 -6.59
C ASP A 94 -7.10 -22.26 -5.48
N ALA A 95 -6.45 -22.05 -4.33
CA ALA A 95 -6.41 -23.04 -3.27
C ALA A 95 -7.64 -22.98 -2.36
N GLU A 96 -8.00 -24.13 -1.79
CA GLU A 96 -9.04 -24.20 -0.76
C GLU A 96 -8.66 -23.34 0.45
N GLY A 97 -9.63 -22.58 0.97
CA GLY A 97 -9.43 -21.67 2.11
C GLY A 97 -8.91 -20.28 1.73
N PHE A 98 -8.50 -20.05 0.49
CA PHE A 98 -8.04 -18.72 0.06
C PHE A 98 -9.10 -17.64 0.28
N ASP A 99 -10.38 -17.90 -0.07
CA ASP A 99 -11.45 -16.92 0.06
C ASP A 99 -11.69 -16.49 1.50
N LEU A 100 -11.62 -17.40 2.44
CA LEU A 100 -11.80 -17.09 3.85
C LEU A 100 -10.68 -16.18 4.38
N LEU A 101 -9.45 -16.48 4.02
CA LEU A 101 -8.29 -15.66 4.40
C LEU A 101 -8.29 -14.30 3.68
N LEU A 102 -8.75 -14.25 2.43
CA LEU A 102 -8.90 -13.00 1.68
C LEU A 102 -9.95 -12.07 2.32
N LEU A 103 -11.07 -12.62 2.77
CA LEU A 103 -12.08 -11.85 3.50
C LEU A 103 -11.54 -11.31 4.81
N GLN A 104 -10.77 -12.11 5.55
CA GLN A 104 -10.12 -11.65 6.77
C GLN A 104 -9.10 -10.53 6.48
N LEU A 105 -8.25 -10.69 5.46
CA LEU A 105 -7.31 -9.65 5.04
C LEU A 105 -8.04 -8.37 4.65
N ARG A 106 -9.14 -8.48 3.89
CA ARG A 106 -9.97 -7.33 3.51
C ARG A 106 -10.46 -6.58 4.74
N ASP A 107 -11.06 -7.29 5.68
CA ASP A 107 -11.65 -6.66 6.87
C ASP A 107 -10.58 -5.97 7.73
N ASP A 108 -9.41 -6.60 7.91
CA ASP A 108 -8.28 -6.01 8.64
C ASP A 108 -7.72 -4.77 7.93
N VAL A 109 -7.50 -4.83 6.62
CA VAL A 109 -6.96 -3.71 5.81
C VAL A 109 -7.94 -2.54 5.76
N LEU A 110 -9.24 -2.80 5.59
CA LEU A 110 -10.24 -1.72 5.55
C LEU A 110 -10.44 -1.06 6.91
N ALA A 111 -10.36 -1.82 8.00
CA ALA A 111 -10.39 -1.26 9.36
C ALA A 111 -9.14 -0.40 9.63
N HIS A 112 -7.96 -0.85 9.19
CA HIS A 112 -6.71 -0.11 9.28
C HIS A 112 -6.81 1.24 8.54
N ALA A 113 -7.24 1.24 7.28
CA ALA A 113 -7.44 2.46 6.49
C ALA A 113 -8.41 3.45 7.16
N ASP A 114 -9.51 2.95 7.74
CA ASP A 114 -10.48 3.76 8.48
C ASP A 114 -9.85 4.40 9.74
N HIS A 115 -8.96 3.70 10.42
CA HIS A 115 -8.24 4.24 11.58
C HIS A 115 -7.24 5.32 11.18
N GLU A 116 -6.51 5.14 10.09
CA GLU A 116 -5.58 6.15 9.58
C GLU A 116 -6.30 7.43 9.18
N GLU A 117 -7.36 7.32 8.39
CA GLU A 117 -8.16 8.45 7.94
C GLU A 117 -8.76 9.25 9.10
N ARG A 118 -9.12 8.58 10.21
CA ARG A 118 -9.74 9.23 11.39
C ARG A 118 -8.74 9.73 12.42
N GLU A 119 -7.63 9.04 12.60
CA GLU A 119 -6.75 9.28 13.73
C GLU A 119 -5.37 9.77 13.33
N GLU A 120 -4.76 9.21 12.29
CA GLU A 120 -3.38 9.49 11.92
C GLU A 120 -3.26 10.66 10.93
N PHE A 121 -4.02 10.67 9.84
CA PHE A 121 -3.96 11.71 8.83
C PHE A 121 -4.27 13.13 9.35
N PRO A 122 -5.26 13.33 10.24
CA PRO A 122 -5.46 14.64 10.87
C PRO A 122 -4.26 15.12 11.68
N ARG A 123 -3.52 14.20 12.34
CA ARG A 123 -2.31 14.53 13.10
C ARG A 123 -1.18 15.00 12.20
N ILE A 124 -0.98 14.30 11.08
CA ILE A 124 0.03 14.68 10.09
C ILE A 124 -0.29 16.07 9.52
N ARG A 125 -1.54 16.33 9.16
CA ARG A 125 -1.97 17.66 8.69
C ARG A 125 -1.75 18.76 9.72
N ALA A 126 -1.77 18.46 11.01
CA ALA A 126 -1.53 19.44 12.06
C ALA A 126 -0.05 19.81 12.24
N VAL A 127 0.88 18.93 11.87
CA VAL A 127 2.33 19.10 12.10
C VAL A 127 3.14 19.33 10.83
N CYS A 128 2.61 19.00 9.66
CA CYS A 128 3.29 19.16 8.37
C CYS A 128 2.75 20.36 7.59
N THR A 129 3.65 21.08 6.92
CA THR A 129 3.24 22.12 5.97
C THR A 129 2.71 21.51 4.67
N PRO A 130 1.92 22.26 3.87
CA PRO A 130 1.47 21.78 2.56
C PRO A 130 2.61 21.38 1.63
N GLU A 131 3.76 22.07 1.69
CA GLU A 131 4.96 21.77 0.91
C GLU A 131 5.57 20.42 1.32
N GLN A 132 5.62 20.15 2.63
CA GLN A 132 6.09 18.85 3.15
C GLN A 132 5.18 17.72 2.70
N LEU A 133 3.86 17.89 2.80
CA LEU A 133 2.89 16.88 2.35
C LEU A 133 2.99 16.61 0.85
N ARG A 134 3.21 17.63 0.01
CA ARG A 134 3.47 17.46 -1.43
C ARG A 134 4.80 16.76 -1.70
N GLY A 135 5.86 17.11 -0.97
CA GLY A 135 7.17 16.44 -1.07
C GLY A 135 7.08 14.95 -0.76
N MET A 136 6.33 14.57 0.28
CA MET A 136 6.03 13.17 0.62
C MET A 136 5.30 12.46 -0.52
N ALA A 137 4.29 13.10 -1.13
CA ALA A 137 3.56 12.53 -2.26
C ALA A 137 4.47 12.24 -3.47
N VAL A 138 5.44 13.11 -3.75
CA VAL A 138 6.44 12.88 -4.83
C VAL A 138 7.25 11.61 -4.57
N ALA A 139 7.67 11.38 -3.32
CA ALA A 139 8.43 10.18 -2.96
C ALA A 139 7.59 8.89 -3.13
N VAL A 140 6.32 8.92 -2.71
CA VAL A 140 5.40 7.77 -2.87
C VAL A 140 5.12 7.50 -4.36
N LYS A 141 4.83 8.54 -5.16
CA LYS A 141 4.61 8.40 -6.61
C LYS A 141 5.82 7.83 -7.34
N ALA A 142 7.03 8.16 -6.91
CA ALA A 142 8.24 7.58 -7.48
C ALA A 142 8.31 6.06 -7.23
N ALA A 143 7.89 5.59 -6.06
CA ALA A 143 7.80 4.16 -5.77
C ALA A 143 6.70 3.46 -6.57
N GLU A 144 5.51 4.07 -6.69
CA GLU A 144 4.41 3.55 -7.53
C GLU A 144 4.83 3.38 -8.99
N ALA A 145 5.54 4.36 -9.56
CA ALA A 145 5.93 4.37 -10.96
C ALA A 145 6.88 3.22 -11.34
N VAL A 146 7.68 2.74 -10.38
CA VAL A 146 8.65 1.65 -10.59
C VAL A 146 8.09 0.28 -10.18
N ALA A 147 7.07 0.25 -9.34
CA ALA A 147 6.29 -0.95 -9.04
C ALA A 147 5.20 -1.11 -10.12
N PRO A 148 5.43 -1.88 -11.21
CA PRO A 148 4.48 -1.93 -12.33
C PRO A 148 3.13 -2.45 -11.86
N THR A 149 2.10 -1.63 -12.00
CA THR A 149 0.73 -1.89 -11.54
C THR A 149 -0.07 -2.78 -12.50
N ARG A 150 0.48 -3.11 -13.68
CA ARG A 150 -0.18 -3.98 -14.66
C ARG A 150 0.84 -4.94 -15.29
N PRO A 151 0.53 -6.25 -15.38
CA PRO A 151 1.26 -7.14 -16.27
C PRO A 151 1.01 -6.68 -17.71
N HIS A 152 2.07 -6.30 -18.42
CA HIS A 152 1.94 -6.05 -19.85
C HIS A 152 1.70 -7.38 -20.57
N PRO A 153 0.66 -7.50 -21.41
CA PRO A 153 0.46 -8.69 -22.24
C PRO A 153 1.72 -8.88 -23.13
N GLY A 154 2.35 -10.04 -23.02
CA GLY A 154 3.50 -10.41 -23.84
C GLY A 154 4.85 -10.51 -23.13
N VAL A 155 4.91 -10.33 -21.80
CA VAL A 155 6.13 -10.58 -21.02
C VAL A 155 6.00 -11.88 -20.23
N GLU A 156 5.92 -12.99 -20.93
CA GLU A 156 6.05 -14.35 -20.37
C GLU A 156 7.54 -14.68 -20.15
N SER A 157 8.26 -13.86 -19.40
CA SER A 157 9.66 -14.16 -19.11
C SER A 157 9.87 -14.40 -17.63
N ALA A 158 10.87 -15.23 -17.30
CA ALA A 158 11.35 -15.45 -15.92
C ALA A 158 11.64 -14.13 -15.17
N LYS A 159 11.85 -13.01 -15.88
CA LYS A 159 11.96 -11.66 -15.32
C LYS A 159 10.64 -11.13 -14.76
N ALA A 160 9.49 -11.50 -15.32
CA ALA A 160 8.18 -11.12 -14.77
C ALA A 160 7.91 -11.83 -13.44
N ASN A 161 8.31 -13.11 -13.32
CA ASN A 161 8.26 -13.84 -12.06
C ASN A 161 9.23 -13.28 -11.00
N LEU A 162 10.35 -12.68 -11.42
CA LEU A 162 11.29 -12.02 -10.52
C LEU A 162 10.76 -10.67 -10.00
N LEU A 163 9.87 -10.00 -10.75
CA LEU A 163 9.16 -8.78 -10.34
C LEU A 163 7.95 -9.10 -9.43
N LEU A 164 7.53 -10.34 -9.38
CA LEU A 164 6.44 -10.89 -8.57
C LEU A 164 6.99 -11.69 -7.38
N GLY A 165 8.15 -11.32 -6.86
CA GLY A 165 8.71 -11.93 -5.67
C GLY A 165 7.76 -11.88 -4.46
N PRO A 166 8.08 -12.59 -3.38
CA PRO A 166 7.31 -12.52 -2.14
C PRO A 166 6.99 -11.07 -1.77
N PRO A 167 5.88 -10.79 -1.07
CA PRO A 167 5.50 -9.42 -0.66
C PRO A 167 6.65 -8.63 -0.05
N VAL A 168 7.49 -9.27 0.77
CA VAL A 168 8.70 -8.68 1.38
C VAL A 168 9.67 -8.11 0.33
N ALA A 169 9.90 -8.81 -0.77
CA ALA A 169 10.80 -8.34 -1.82
C ALA A 169 10.24 -7.14 -2.61
N VAL A 170 8.92 -7.01 -2.69
CA VAL A 170 8.25 -5.82 -3.25
C VAL A 170 8.40 -4.64 -2.31
N MET A 171 8.18 -4.86 -1.01
CA MET A 171 8.37 -3.86 0.05
C MET A 171 9.80 -3.32 0.11
N ASP A 172 10.81 -4.18 0.05
CA ASP A 172 12.21 -3.75 0.09
C ASP A 172 12.55 -2.83 -1.09
N ARG A 173 12.08 -3.17 -2.30
CA ARG A 173 12.28 -2.31 -3.48
C ARG A 173 11.55 -0.97 -3.36
N ALA A 174 10.31 -0.96 -2.88
CA ALA A 174 9.56 0.27 -2.66
C ALA A 174 10.27 1.16 -1.63
N ARG A 175 10.75 0.59 -0.53
CA ARG A 175 11.52 1.28 0.51
C ARG A 175 12.77 1.95 -0.04
N ASP A 176 13.57 1.25 -0.83
CA ASP A 176 14.79 1.79 -1.44
C ASP A 176 14.49 2.97 -2.35
N LEU A 177 13.40 2.92 -3.11
CA LEU A 177 12.97 3.99 -4.00
C LEU A 177 12.50 5.22 -3.24
N ILE A 178 11.67 5.04 -2.23
CA ILE A 178 11.17 6.13 -1.38
C ILE A 178 12.36 6.83 -0.70
N ARG A 179 13.25 6.08 -0.05
CA ARG A 179 14.44 6.63 0.59
C ARG A 179 15.37 7.35 -0.38
N SER A 180 15.49 6.86 -1.61
CA SER A 180 16.26 7.53 -2.66
C SER A 180 15.61 8.85 -3.09
N ALA A 181 14.30 8.90 -3.19
CA ALA A 181 13.55 10.11 -3.55
C ALA A 181 13.59 11.18 -2.44
N LEU A 182 13.49 10.77 -1.18
CA LEU A 182 13.55 11.68 -0.03
C LEU A 182 14.94 12.32 0.21
N ARG A 183 16.01 11.74 -0.35
CA ARG A 183 17.38 12.27 -0.24
C ARG A 183 17.75 13.29 -1.30
N ARG A 184 16.90 13.57 -2.25
CA ARG A 184 17.10 14.55 -3.34
C ARG A 184 16.50 15.90 -3.01
#